data_37a31577022cbd2c8331251ae6810ed5
#
_entry.id   37a31577022cbd2c8331251ae6810ed5
#
_cell.length_a   1.000
_cell.length_b   1.000
_cell.length_c   1.000
_cell.angle_alpha   90.00
_cell.angle_beta   90.00
_cell.angle_gamma   90.00
#
_symmetry.space_group_name_H-M   'P 1'
#
loop_
_entity.id
_entity.type
_entity.pdbx_description
1 polymer ?
#
loop_
_entity_poly.entity_id
_entity_poly.type
_entity_poly.pdbx_seq_one_letter_code
_entity_poly.pdbx_strand_id
1 'polypeptide(L)'
;MAFAVWLTPRLKPGGYSPHVTFRLITSECFLLESAPSAVTGILSNRLKIIMSRLLAALTLMLSIVLTILVTILCSVPIILAGIIKLVLPVPAVWRTVSRFCNFMMYCWCEGLALLLHLNPHLKWEVQGLQGLNKKSWYLLICNHHSWADIVVLCVLFRKHIPMNKYFLKQQLAWVPFIGLACWALDMPFMRRYSRSYLLRHPERRGKDVETTRRSCEKFRHHPTTIVNFVEGSRFTVEKQRQLRSPFRHLLPPKAAGIAMALNVLGKQFDKMLNVTLCYPENNRTPFYDMLTGKLTRIVVQIDLLPVEASLHGDYINDKNFKRGFQQWLNGLWSEKDARLEAIYQQYKKAGH
;
A
#
# COMPACT_ATOMS: atom_id res chain seq x y z
N MET A 1 -0.67 -19.73 -9.80
CA MET A 1 -1.24 -19.15 -11.03
C MET A 1 -1.86 -17.75 -10.86
N ALA A 2 -2.43 -17.37 -9.72
CA ALA A 2 -3.02 -16.02 -9.53
C ALA A 2 -2.01 -14.85 -9.46
N PHE A 3 -0.74 -15.09 -9.24
CA PHE A 3 0.31 -14.06 -9.19
C PHE A 3 0.82 -13.61 -10.57
N ALA A 4 0.69 -14.45 -11.60
CA ALA A 4 1.16 -14.17 -12.95
C ALA A 4 0.28 -13.18 -13.74
N VAL A 5 -1.01 -13.08 -13.39
CA VAL A 5 -1.98 -12.24 -14.12
C VAL A 5 -1.81 -10.74 -13.83
N TRP A 6 -1.01 -10.37 -12.80
CA TRP A 6 -0.86 -8.97 -12.34
C TRP A 6 0.41 -8.27 -12.81
N LEU A 7 1.29 -8.96 -13.54
CA LEU A 7 2.60 -8.43 -13.95
C LEU A 7 2.69 -8.02 -15.44
N THR A 8 1.65 -8.24 -16.24
CA THR A 8 1.71 -7.84 -17.67
C THR A 8 1.16 -6.44 -17.88
N PRO A 9 1.97 -5.47 -18.34
CA PRO A 9 1.44 -4.24 -18.91
C PRO A 9 0.71 -4.60 -20.22
N ARG A 10 -0.54 -4.17 -20.40
CA ARG A 10 -1.22 -4.21 -21.69
C ARG A 10 -0.44 -3.34 -22.68
N LEU A 11 0.32 -3.97 -23.56
CA LEU A 11 0.86 -3.35 -24.74
C LEU A 11 -0.27 -3.24 -25.77
N LYS A 12 -0.54 -2.03 -26.24
CA LYS A 12 -1.39 -1.80 -27.42
C LYS A 12 -0.67 -2.32 -28.68
N PRO A 13 -1.40 -2.89 -29.65
CA PRO A 13 -0.79 -3.35 -30.90
C PRO A 13 -0.48 -2.14 -31.80
N GLY A 14 0.79 -1.90 -31.99
CA GLY A 14 1.31 -0.95 -32.96
C GLY A 14 2.67 -1.47 -33.39
N GLY A 15 2.75 -2.05 -34.62
CA GLY A 15 3.81 -2.87 -35.12
C GLY A 15 5.21 -2.29 -35.06
N TYR A 16 6.13 -3.15 -34.63
CA TYR A 16 7.49 -3.25 -35.18
C TYR A 16 8.00 -4.65 -34.86
N SER A 17 8.25 -5.43 -35.89
CA SER A 17 8.92 -6.72 -35.85
C SER A 17 10.43 -6.51 -35.74
N PRO A 18 11.13 -7.06 -34.76
CA PRO A 18 12.55 -7.27 -34.85
C PRO A 18 12.82 -8.74 -35.19
N HIS A 19 13.23 -8.99 -36.41
CA HIS A 19 13.98 -10.19 -36.77
C HIS A 19 15.28 -10.18 -35.98
N VAL A 20 15.33 -10.96 -34.91
CA VAL A 20 16.59 -11.29 -34.21
C VAL A 20 17.21 -12.47 -34.91
N THR A 21 18.15 -12.17 -35.81
CA THR A 21 19.03 -13.17 -36.41
C THR A 21 20.06 -13.58 -35.35
N PHE A 22 19.98 -14.81 -34.84
CA PHE A 22 21.07 -15.44 -34.11
C PHE A 22 22.19 -15.72 -35.10
N ARG A 23 23.25 -14.92 -35.09
CA ARG A 23 24.55 -15.29 -35.70
C ARG A 23 25.44 -15.85 -34.61
N LEU A 24 25.75 -17.11 -34.75
CA LEU A 24 26.83 -17.80 -34.02
C LEU A 24 28.15 -17.03 -34.22
N ILE A 25 28.73 -16.57 -33.12
CA ILE A 25 30.06 -15.99 -33.07
C ILE A 25 31.01 -17.14 -32.75
N THR A 26 31.49 -17.81 -33.82
CA THR A 26 32.73 -18.60 -33.75
C THR A 26 33.76 -17.91 -34.61
N SER A 27 34.97 -17.79 -34.09
CA SER A 27 36.18 -17.25 -34.70
C SER A 27 36.27 -15.72 -34.86
N GLU A 28 36.82 -15.06 -33.85
CA GLU A 28 37.77 -13.95 -34.00
C GLU A 28 38.43 -13.62 -32.64
N CYS A 29 39.36 -14.52 -32.27
CA CYS A 29 40.17 -14.34 -31.05
C CYS A 29 41.60 -13.87 -31.42
N PHE A 30 41.78 -13.03 -32.40
CA PHE A 30 43.13 -12.60 -32.85
C PHE A 30 43.15 -11.20 -33.48
N LEU A 31 42.62 -10.17 -32.83
CA LEU A 31 42.93 -8.76 -33.18
C LEU A 31 42.56 -7.81 -31.97
N LEU A 32 43.16 -8.07 -30.82
CA LEU A 32 42.88 -7.27 -29.60
C LEU A 32 44.00 -6.31 -29.19
N GLU A 33 44.96 -6.02 -30.10
CA GLU A 33 46.11 -5.13 -29.75
C GLU A 33 46.03 -3.70 -30.27
N SER A 34 44.97 -3.29 -30.95
CA SER A 34 44.81 -1.88 -31.39
C SER A 34 43.38 -1.37 -31.50
N ALA A 35 42.48 -1.81 -30.58
CA ALA A 35 41.13 -1.24 -30.58
C ALA A 35 41.18 0.17 -29.99
N PRO A 36 40.63 1.21 -30.65
CA PRO A 36 40.61 2.58 -30.14
C PRO A 36 39.91 2.60 -28.78
N SER A 37 40.37 3.43 -27.87
CA SER A 37 39.84 3.59 -26.49
C SER A 37 38.30 3.75 -26.38
N ALA A 38 37.67 4.21 -27.46
CA ALA A 38 36.22 4.28 -27.60
C ALA A 38 35.53 2.93 -27.64
N VAL A 39 36.10 1.91 -28.28
CA VAL A 39 35.48 0.56 -28.40
C VAL A 39 35.54 -0.19 -27.07
N THR A 40 36.64 -0.08 -26.35
CA THR A 40 36.78 -0.65 -24.98
C THR A 40 35.83 0.03 -23.99
N GLY A 41 35.59 1.36 -24.09
CA GLY A 41 34.62 2.10 -23.31
C GLY A 41 33.16 1.65 -23.57
N ILE A 42 32.81 1.43 -24.84
CA ILE A 42 31.47 0.96 -25.23
C ILE A 42 31.23 -0.48 -24.74
N LEU A 43 32.22 -1.36 -24.85
CA LEU A 43 32.12 -2.74 -24.39
C LEU A 43 31.98 -2.82 -22.87
N SER A 44 32.77 -2.02 -22.13
CA SER A 44 32.71 -1.89 -20.68
C SER A 44 31.33 -1.39 -20.22
N ASN A 45 30.76 -0.39 -20.89
CA ASN A 45 29.42 0.12 -20.57
C ASN A 45 28.31 -0.91 -20.86
N ARG A 46 28.40 -1.64 -21.97
CA ARG A 46 27.44 -2.73 -22.26
C ARG A 46 27.52 -3.85 -21.23
N LEU A 47 28.73 -4.23 -20.81
CA LEU A 47 28.93 -5.26 -19.78
C LEU A 47 28.35 -4.80 -18.41
N LYS A 48 28.57 -3.56 -18.01
CA LYS A 48 27.98 -2.97 -16.79
C LYS A 48 26.45 -2.98 -16.85
N ILE A 49 25.86 -2.63 -17.99
CA ILE A 49 24.40 -2.65 -18.16
C ILE A 49 23.86 -4.09 -18.06
N ILE A 50 24.50 -5.05 -18.71
CA ILE A 50 24.09 -6.47 -18.64
C ILE A 50 24.20 -6.97 -17.20
N MET A 51 25.32 -6.72 -16.52
CA MET A 51 25.55 -7.12 -15.14
C MET A 51 24.49 -6.50 -14.19
N SER A 52 24.17 -5.21 -14.35
CA SER A 52 23.15 -4.55 -13.54
C SER A 52 21.74 -5.12 -13.77
N ARG A 53 21.43 -5.51 -15.00
CA ARG A 53 20.14 -6.18 -15.34
C ARG A 53 20.05 -7.58 -14.73
N LEU A 54 21.13 -8.37 -14.83
CA LEU A 54 21.21 -9.69 -14.23
C LEU A 54 21.07 -9.61 -12.70
N LEU A 55 21.80 -8.69 -12.06
CA LEU A 55 21.70 -8.48 -10.61
C LEU A 55 20.29 -8.06 -10.20
N ALA A 56 19.67 -7.15 -10.94
CA ALA A 56 18.29 -6.74 -10.66
C ALA A 56 17.29 -7.91 -10.83
N ALA A 57 17.49 -8.77 -11.83
CA ALA A 57 16.65 -9.95 -12.03
C ALA A 57 16.82 -10.97 -10.89
N LEU A 58 18.06 -11.23 -10.46
CA LEU A 58 18.34 -12.11 -9.32
C LEU A 58 17.75 -11.55 -8.02
N THR A 59 17.91 -10.24 -7.78
CA THR A 59 17.33 -9.57 -6.61
C THR A 59 15.81 -9.65 -6.65
N LEU A 60 15.19 -9.45 -7.81
CA LEU A 60 13.73 -9.59 -7.98
C LEU A 60 13.26 -10.99 -7.63
N MET A 61 13.90 -12.03 -8.20
CA MET A 61 13.56 -13.43 -7.92
C MET A 61 13.70 -13.75 -6.43
N LEU A 62 14.81 -13.36 -5.83
CA LEU A 62 15.07 -13.58 -4.40
C LEU A 62 14.04 -12.86 -3.53
N SER A 63 13.75 -11.59 -3.82
CA SER A 63 12.75 -10.80 -3.09
C SER A 63 11.35 -11.40 -3.19
N ILE A 64 10.95 -11.89 -4.37
CA ILE A 64 9.66 -12.56 -4.56
C ILE A 64 9.60 -13.86 -3.75
N VAL A 65 10.62 -14.71 -3.86
CA VAL A 65 10.68 -16.00 -3.15
C VAL A 65 10.63 -15.78 -1.63
N LEU A 66 11.45 -14.87 -1.11
CA LEU A 66 11.49 -14.57 0.32
C LEU A 66 10.17 -13.93 0.81
N THR A 67 9.56 -13.03 0.02
CA THR A 67 8.26 -12.44 0.36
C THR A 67 7.17 -13.51 0.42
N ILE A 68 7.14 -14.44 -0.53
CA ILE A 68 6.20 -15.56 -0.55
C ILE A 68 6.43 -16.46 0.65
N LEU A 69 7.69 -16.81 0.93
CA LEU A 69 8.06 -17.66 2.06
C LEU A 69 7.63 -17.06 3.40
N VAL A 70 7.98 -15.80 3.66
CA VAL A 70 7.57 -15.07 4.87
C VAL A 70 6.05 -14.98 4.97
N THR A 71 5.37 -14.74 3.83
CA THR A 71 3.90 -14.67 3.80
C THR A 71 3.27 -16.03 4.14
N ILE A 72 3.77 -17.13 3.62
CA ILE A 72 3.26 -18.47 3.93
C ILE A 72 3.55 -18.81 5.39
N LEU A 73 4.77 -18.59 5.87
CA LEU A 73 5.19 -18.90 7.25
C LEU A 73 4.33 -18.14 8.28
N CYS A 74 3.93 -16.92 7.99
CA CYS A 74 3.08 -16.14 8.91
C CYS A 74 1.59 -16.40 8.69
N SER A 75 1.13 -16.59 7.45
CA SER A 75 -0.30 -16.75 7.16
C SER A 75 -0.85 -18.12 7.59
N VAL A 76 -0.07 -19.19 7.47
CA VAL A 76 -0.54 -20.53 7.88
C VAL A 76 -0.90 -20.58 9.37
N PRO A 77 -0.04 -20.16 10.33
CA PRO A 77 -0.41 -20.11 11.74
C PRO A 77 -1.60 -19.17 12.02
N ILE A 78 -1.70 -18.04 11.30
CA ILE A 78 -2.85 -17.12 11.43
C ILE A 78 -4.15 -17.81 11.01
N ILE A 79 -4.14 -18.54 9.89
CA ILE A 79 -5.32 -19.26 9.38
C ILE A 79 -5.75 -20.36 10.36
N LEU A 80 -4.81 -21.17 10.84
CA LEU A 80 -5.09 -22.22 11.82
C LEU A 80 -5.66 -21.63 13.11
N ALA A 81 -5.08 -20.54 13.61
CA ALA A 81 -5.60 -19.80 14.75
C ALA A 81 -7.01 -19.21 14.47
N GLY A 82 -7.27 -18.75 13.25
CA GLY A 82 -8.60 -18.29 12.81
C GLY A 82 -9.66 -19.40 12.85
N ILE A 83 -9.29 -20.62 12.48
CA ILE A 83 -10.17 -21.80 12.58
C ILE A 83 -10.51 -22.08 14.06
N ILE A 84 -9.55 -21.96 14.98
CA ILE A 84 -9.82 -22.11 16.42
C ILE A 84 -10.85 -21.09 16.89
N LYS A 85 -10.77 -19.83 16.45
CA LYS A 85 -11.79 -18.81 16.75
C LYS A 85 -13.19 -19.21 16.27
N LEU A 86 -13.27 -19.88 15.12
CA LEU A 86 -14.55 -20.32 14.54
C LEU A 86 -15.17 -21.48 15.33
N VAL A 87 -14.32 -22.44 15.74
CA VAL A 87 -14.76 -23.64 16.46
C VAL A 87 -15.08 -23.36 17.94
N LEU A 88 -14.30 -22.46 18.55
CA LEU A 88 -14.42 -22.11 19.98
C LEU A 88 -14.75 -20.62 20.15
N PRO A 89 -16.02 -20.20 20.02
CA PRO A 89 -16.44 -18.80 20.10
C PRO A 89 -16.48 -18.27 21.55
N VAL A 90 -15.48 -18.61 22.37
CA VAL A 90 -15.36 -18.18 23.77
C VAL A 90 -14.55 -16.87 23.81
N PRO A 91 -14.98 -15.83 24.55
CA PRO A 91 -14.30 -14.52 24.57
C PRO A 91 -12.82 -14.58 24.99
N ALA A 92 -12.45 -15.50 25.91
CA ALA A 92 -11.07 -15.68 26.33
C ALA A 92 -10.20 -16.26 25.19
N VAL A 93 -10.69 -17.30 24.50
CA VAL A 93 -10.03 -17.88 23.32
C VAL A 93 -9.88 -16.82 22.23
N TRP A 94 -10.94 -16.08 21.96
CA TRP A 94 -10.93 -15.04 20.94
C TRP A 94 -9.87 -13.97 21.20
N ARG A 95 -9.74 -13.50 22.45
CA ARG A 95 -8.71 -12.53 22.85
C ARG A 95 -7.29 -13.08 22.68
N THR A 96 -7.06 -14.31 23.13
CA THR A 96 -5.73 -14.96 23.05
C THR A 96 -5.33 -15.19 21.60
N VAL A 97 -6.23 -15.75 20.79
CA VAL A 97 -5.98 -15.99 19.37
C VAL A 97 -5.77 -14.68 18.60
N SER A 98 -6.52 -13.63 18.91
CA SER A 98 -6.32 -12.31 18.27
C SER A 98 -4.96 -11.72 18.61
N ARG A 99 -4.45 -11.88 19.83
CA ARG A 99 -3.09 -11.46 20.21
C ARG A 99 -2.05 -12.24 19.42
N PHE A 100 -2.22 -13.57 19.33
CA PHE A 100 -1.33 -14.43 18.54
C PHE A 100 -1.34 -14.02 17.06
N CYS A 101 -2.50 -13.82 16.43
CA CYS A 101 -2.59 -13.37 15.05
C CYS A 101 -1.91 -12.02 14.83
N ASN A 102 -2.08 -11.07 15.75
CA ASN A 102 -1.40 -9.77 15.68
C ASN A 102 0.13 -9.91 15.85
N PHE A 103 0.59 -10.84 16.70
CA PHE A 103 2.02 -11.16 16.82
C PHE A 103 2.58 -11.75 15.53
N MET A 104 1.88 -12.69 14.90
CA MET A 104 2.29 -13.25 13.61
C MET A 104 2.30 -12.19 12.50
N MET A 105 1.34 -11.26 12.52
CA MET A 105 1.36 -10.10 11.61
C MET A 105 2.57 -9.20 11.87
N TYR A 106 2.96 -9.01 13.13
CA TYR A 106 4.19 -8.28 13.49
C TYR A 106 5.43 -9.00 12.94
N CYS A 107 5.52 -10.33 13.08
CA CYS A 107 6.61 -11.12 12.51
C CYS A 107 6.67 -10.99 10.97
N TRP A 108 5.53 -10.96 10.32
CA TRP A 108 5.45 -10.69 8.88
C TRP A 108 6.00 -9.31 8.52
N CYS A 109 5.64 -8.27 9.28
CA CYS A 109 6.20 -6.93 9.09
C CYS A 109 7.71 -6.87 9.34
N GLU A 110 8.25 -7.60 10.32
CA GLU A 110 9.70 -7.70 10.55
C GLU A 110 10.40 -8.43 9.40
N GLY A 111 9.80 -9.51 8.87
CA GLY A 111 10.30 -10.17 7.67
C GLY A 111 10.39 -9.24 6.46
N LEU A 112 9.35 -8.43 6.22
CA LEU A 112 9.38 -7.41 5.18
C LEU A 112 10.42 -6.31 5.44
N ALA A 113 10.58 -5.91 6.71
CA ALA A 113 11.61 -4.94 7.09
C ALA A 113 13.02 -5.48 6.80
N LEU A 114 13.27 -6.74 7.11
CA LEU A 114 14.55 -7.41 6.80
C LEU A 114 14.81 -7.39 5.29
N LEU A 115 13.79 -7.70 4.47
CA LEU A 115 13.92 -7.64 3.01
C LEU A 115 14.25 -6.23 2.51
N LEU A 116 13.65 -5.19 3.08
CA LEU A 116 14.00 -3.81 2.73
C LEU A 116 15.42 -3.42 3.16
N HIS A 117 15.92 -3.97 4.28
CA HIS A 117 17.30 -3.75 4.72
C HIS A 117 18.35 -4.38 3.82
N LEU A 118 17.97 -5.34 2.97
CA LEU A 118 18.87 -5.89 1.95
C LEU A 118 19.21 -4.88 0.84
N ASN A 119 18.48 -3.78 0.75
CA ASN A 119 18.81 -2.66 -0.12
C ASN A 119 19.60 -1.57 0.65
N PRO A 120 20.95 -1.55 0.56
CA PRO A 120 21.77 -0.62 1.33
C PRO A 120 21.64 0.84 0.86
N HIS A 121 21.08 1.06 -0.32
CA HIS A 121 20.90 2.39 -0.90
C HIS A 121 19.56 3.03 -0.51
N LEU A 122 18.67 2.29 0.15
CA LEU A 122 17.35 2.78 0.53
C LEU A 122 17.45 3.76 1.71
N LYS A 123 17.09 5.01 1.45
CA LYS A 123 16.99 6.07 2.46
C LYS A 123 15.55 6.27 2.92
N TRP A 124 15.36 6.36 4.24
CA TRP A 124 14.09 6.69 4.85
C TRP A 124 14.14 8.10 5.41
N GLU A 125 13.19 8.93 5.00
CA GLU A 125 12.97 10.27 5.54
C GLU A 125 11.60 10.33 6.18
N VAL A 126 11.56 10.24 7.49
CA VAL A 126 10.34 10.13 8.27
C VAL A 126 10.21 11.25 9.25
N GLN A 127 9.08 11.93 9.25
CA GLN A 127 8.72 13.00 10.17
C GLN A 127 7.41 12.72 10.87
N GLY A 128 7.27 13.12 12.13
CA GLY A 128 6.01 13.06 12.87
C GLY A 128 5.74 11.73 13.59
N LEU A 129 6.77 10.93 13.92
CA LEU A 129 6.61 9.71 14.73
C LEU A 129 6.45 9.96 16.24
N GLN A 130 6.73 11.18 16.70
CA GLN A 130 6.68 11.54 18.11
C GLN A 130 5.24 11.48 18.65
N GLY A 131 5.08 11.00 19.89
CA GLY A 131 3.77 10.93 20.54
C GLY A 131 2.88 9.77 20.10
N LEU A 132 3.40 8.85 19.28
CA LEU A 132 2.71 7.60 18.93
C LEU A 132 2.93 6.53 20.00
N ASN A 133 1.90 5.71 20.26
CA ASN A 133 2.03 4.59 21.17
C ASN A 133 1.14 3.39 20.77
N LYS A 134 1.50 2.19 21.24
CA LYS A 134 0.82 0.93 20.89
C LYS A 134 -0.48 0.67 21.68
N LYS A 135 -0.84 1.53 22.61
CA LYS A 135 -2.05 1.38 23.44
C LYS A 135 -3.20 2.26 22.98
N SER A 136 -2.96 3.11 21.98
CA SER A 136 -3.94 4.06 21.42
C SER A 136 -4.68 3.49 20.21
N TRP A 137 -5.84 4.08 19.91
CA TRP A 137 -6.58 3.80 18.68
C TRP A 137 -6.32 4.90 17.67
N TYR A 138 -6.00 4.51 16.43
CA TYR A 138 -5.71 5.46 15.36
C TYR A 138 -6.57 5.23 14.13
N LEU A 139 -7.02 6.32 13.54
CA LEU A 139 -7.52 6.34 12.16
C LEU A 139 -6.41 6.91 11.28
N LEU A 140 -5.80 6.08 10.45
CA LEU A 140 -4.73 6.48 9.54
C LEU A 140 -5.31 6.72 8.15
N ILE A 141 -5.16 7.94 7.65
CA ILE A 141 -5.52 8.33 6.29
C ILE A 141 -4.26 8.59 5.48
N CYS A 142 -4.16 7.97 4.31
CA CYS A 142 -2.97 8.06 3.45
C CYS A 142 -3.37 8.19 1.99
N ASN A 143 -2.55 8.89 1.20
CA ASN A 143 -2.59 8.82 -0.25
C ASN A 143 -2.15 7.42 -0.73
N HIS A 144 -2.51 7.05 -1.96
CA HIS A 144 -2.21 5.71 -2.48
C HIS A 144 -1.55 5.77 -3.85
N HIS A 145 -0.26 5.59 -3.86
CA HIS A 145 0.55 5.67 -5.08
C HIS A 145 0.89 4.28 -5.63
N SER A 146 1.25 3.34 -4.77
CA SER A 146 1.79 2.04 -5.17
C SER A 146 1.37 0.91 -4.21
N TRP A 147 1.58 -0.34 -4.62
CA TRP A 147 1.54 -1.48 -3.70
C TRP A 147 2.63 -1.39 -2.61
N ALA A 148 3.72 -0.68 -2.89
CA ALA A 148 4.78 -0.41 -1.93
C ALA A 148 4.25 0.31 -0.68
N ASP A 149 3.20 1.13 -0.80
CA ASP A 149 2.63 1.90 0.31
C ASP A 149 2.20 1.00 1.48
N ILE A 150 1.62 -0.18 1.17
CA ILE A 150 1.20 -1.15 2.19
C ILE A 150 2.41 -1.68 2.95
N VAL A 151 3.46 -2.06 2.23
CA VAL A 151 4.71 -2.56 2.81
C VAL A 151 5.37 -1.48 3.67
N VAL A 152 5.47 -0.26 3.14
CA VAL A 152 6.05 0.89 3.83
C VAL A 152 5.31 1.20 5.12
N LEU A 153 3.97 1.30 5.09
CA LEU A 153 3.17 1.57 6.28
C LEU A 153 3.28 0.44 7.31
N CYS A 154 3.28 -0.82 6.87
CA CYS A 154 3.47 -1.97 7.76
C CYS A 154 4.84 -1.93 8.45
N VAL A 155 5.90 -1.73 7.67
CA VAL A 155 7.28 -1.70 8.17
C VAL A 155 7.52 -0.48 9.06
N LEU A 156 7.06 0.71 8.67
CA LEU A 156 7.26 1.94 9.43
C LEU A 156 6.57 1.88 10.79
N PHE A 157 5.29 1.51 10.78
CA PHE A 157 4.44 1.65 11.97
C PHE A 157 4.48 0.45 12.93
N ARG A 158 5.06 -0.70 12.56
CA ARG A 158 5.04 -1.94 13.36
C ARG A 158 5.51 -1.79 14.82
N LYS A 159 6.41 -0.84 15.08
CA LYS A 159 6.97 -0.57 16.42
C LYS A 159 6.32 0.63 17.12
N HIS A 160 5.55 1.45 16.42
CA HIS A 160 5.06 2.74 16.91
C HIS A 160 3.58 2.74 17.30
N ILE A 161 2.72 2.04 16.55
CA ILE A 161 1.27 2.00 16.76
C ILE A 161 0.75 0.55 16.77
N PRO A 162 -0.52 0.31 17.17
CA PRO A 162 -1.16 -1.00 17.02
C PRO A 162 -1.18 -1.47 15.57
N MET A 163 -1.28 -2.81 15.38
CA MET A 163 -1.29 -3.41 14.05
C MET A 163 -2.32 -2.80 13.12
N ASN A 164 -1.87 -2.49 11.91
CA ASN A 164 -2.69 -1.91 10.85
C ASN A 164 -3.79 -2.87 10.40
N LYS A 165 -5.04 -2.40 10.38
CA LYS A 165 -6.20 -3.08 9.82
C LYS A 165 -6.67 -2.30 8.60
N TYR A 166 -6.70 -2.95 7.44
CA TYR A 166 -7.07 -2.32 6.17
C TYR A 166 -8.52 -2.62 5.81
N PHE A 167 -9.21 -1.64 5.25
CA PHE A 167 -10.46 -1.90 4.56
C PHE A 167 -10.16 -2.58 3.22
N LEU A 168 -10.51 -3.85 3.13
CA LEU A 168 -10.20 -4.69 1.97
C LEU A 168 -11.37 -4.77 1.00
N LYS A 169 -11.08 -4.87 -0.29
CA LYS A 169 -12.11 -5.20 -1.28
C LYS A 169 -12.58 -6.64 -1.09
N GLN A 170 -13.88 -6.90 -1.23
CA GLN A 170 -14.45 -8.25 -1.08
C GLN A 170 -13.74 -9.31 -1.94
N GLN A 171 -13.29 -8.93 -3.16
CA GLN A 171 -12.58 -9.85 -4.05
C GLN A 171 -11.27 -10.39 -3.46
N LEU A 172 -10.65 -9.64 -2.53
CA LEU A 172 -9.41 -10.07 -1.88
C LEU A 172 -9.62 -11.27 -0.95
N ALA A 173 -10.84 -11.53 -0.50
CA ALA A 173 -11.18 -12.70 0.30
C ALA A 173 -10.90 -14.03 -0.45
N TRP A 174 -10.93 -14.00 -1.78
CA TRP A 174 -10.70 -15.17 -2.63
C TRP A 174 -9.23 -15.40 -2.99
N VAL A 175 -8.33 -14.52 -2.59
CA VAL A 175 -6.88 -14.72 -2.80
C VAL A 175 -6.38 -15.75 -1.80
N PRO A 176 -5.81 -16.89 -2.27
CA PRO A 176 -5.31 -17.94 -1.39
C PRO A 176 -4.33 -17.40 -0.34
N PHE A 177 -4.36 -17.95 0.86
CA PHE A 177 -3.59 -17.56 2.04
C PHE A 177 -3.88 -16.13 2.52
N ILE A 178 -3.79 -15.11 1.66
CA ILE A 178 -3.97 -13.70 2.01
C ILE A 178 -5.41 -13.44 2.47
N GLY A 179 -6.40 -13.89 1.71
CA GLY A 179 -7.81 -13.70 2.04
C GLY A 179 -8.20 -14.33 3.38
N LEU A 180 -7.79 -15.58 3.60
CA LEU A 180 -8.05 -16.31 4.85
C LEU A 180 -7.28 -15.69 6.03
N ALA A 181 -6.03 -15.29 5.84
CA ALA A 181 -5.24 -14.62 6.89
C ALA A 181 -5.85 -13.26 7.28
N CYS A 182 -6.28 -12.47 6.29
CA CYS A 182 -6.96 -11.21 6.54
C CYS A 182 -8.30 -11.41 7.28
N TRP A 183 -9.05 -12.47 6.95
CA TRP A 183 -10.26 -12.84 7.67
C TRP A 183 -9.96 -13.23 9.14
N ALA A 184 -8.95 -14.06 9.36
CA ALA A 184 -8.54 -14.48 10.71
C ALA A 184 -7.99 -13.30 11.55
N LEU A 185 -7.40 -12.30 10.90
CA LEU A 185 -6.97 -11.02 11.46
C LEU A 185 -8.12 -10.04 11.70
N ASP A 186 -9.36 -10.44 11.46
CA ASP A 186 -10.57 -9.60 11.57
C ASP A 186 -10.57 -8.36 10.66
N MET A 187 -9.82 -8.38 9.55
CA MET A 187 -9.82 -7.26 8.61
C MET A 187 -11.17 -7.12 7.92
N PRO A 188 -11.75 -5.92 7.81
CA PRO A 188 -13.06 -5.71 7.22
C PRO A 188 -13.02 -5.84 5.70
N PHE A 189 -13.80 -6.80 5.16
CA PHE A 189 -14.04 -6.91 3.72
C PHE A 189 -15.26 -6.09 3.32
N MET A 190 -15.03 -5.12 2.41
CA MET A 190 -16.05 -4.18 1.98
C MET A 190 -16.58 -4.54 0.58
N ARG A 191 -17.89 -4.66 0.46
CA ARG A 191 -18.58 -4.67 -0.83
C ARG A 191 -18.82 -3.23 -1.26
N ARG A 192 -18.24 -2.84 -2.38
CA ARG A 192 -18.49 -1.52 -2.97
C ARG A 192 -19.46 -1.69 -4.13
N TYR A 193 -20.70 -1.29 -3.93
CA TYR A 193 -21.68 -1.27 -4.99
C TYR A 193 -21.49 -0.02 -5.87
N SER A 194 -21.57 -0.18 -7.19
CA SER A 194 -21.57 0.97 -8.10
C SER A 194 -22.87 1.78 -7.95
N ARG A 195 -22.83 3.08 -8.27
CA ARG A 195 -24.02 3.93 -8.23
C ARG A 195 -25.13 3.37 -9.12
N SER A 196 -24.81 2.85 -10.30
CA SER A 196 -25.76 2.22 -11.22
C SER A 196 -26.37 0.94 -10.66
N TYR A 197 -25.63 0.16 -9.88
CA TYR A 197 -26.15 -1.00 -9.19
C TYR A 197 -27.12 -0.60 -8.06
N LEU A 198 -26.75 0.39 -7.23
CA LEU A 198 -27.59 0.90 -6.14
C LEU A 198 -28.87 1.59 -6.62
N LEU A 199 -28.88 2.13 -7.83
CA LEU A 199 -30.11 2.67 -8.45
C LEU A 199 -31.06 1.56 -8.86
N ARG A 200 -30.55 0.40 -9.29
CA ARG A 200 -31.36 -0.78 -9.64
C ARG A 200 -31.73 -1.65 -8.43
N HIS A 201 -30.99 -1.51 -7.32
CA HIS A 201 -31.16 -2.29 -6.09
C HIS A 201 -31.17 -1.37 -4.87
N PRO A 202 -32.23 -0.55 -4.69
CA PRO A 202 -32.30 0.41 -3.58
C PRO A 202 -32.28 -0.27 -2.20
N GLU A 203 -32.73 -1.51 -2.09
CA GLU A 203 -32.69 -2.34 -0.88
C GLU A 203 -31.27 -2.70 -0.41
N ARG A 204 -30.27 -2.46 -1.26
CA ARG A 204 -28.85 -2.69 -0.94
C ARG A 204 -28.17 -1.42 -0.38
N ARG A 205 -28.86 -0.27 -0.41
CA ARG A 205 -28.34 0.97 0.20
C ARG A 205 -28.14 0.77 1.70
N GLY A 206 -26.96 1.10 2.19
CA GLY A 206 -26.62 0.97 3.62
C GLY A 206 -26.18 -0.44 4.08
N LYS A 207 -26.33 -1.50 3.27
CA LYS A 207 -25.81 -2.84 3.65
C LYS A 207 -24.30 -2.90 3.76
N ASP A 208 -23.59 -2.11 2.96
CA ASP A 208 -22.14 -1.92 3.06
C ASP A 208 -21.76 -1.19 4.35
N VAL A 209 -22.58 -0.24 4.79
CA VAL A 209 -22.42 0.48 6.07
C VAL A 209 -22.59 -0.49 7.24
N GLU A 210 -23.66 -1.26 7.25
CA GLU A 210 -23.94 -2.22 8.33
C GLU A 210 -22.86 -3.30 8.40
N THR A 211 -22.39 -3.80 7.25
CA THR A 211 -21.28 -4.75 7.19
C THR A 211 -19.99 -4.15 7.75
N THR A 212 -19.72 -2.88 7.44
CA THR A 212 -18.56 -2.16 7.97
C THR A 212 -18.72 -1.93 9.48
N ARG A 213 -19.90 -1.53 9.94
CA ARG A 213 -20.19 -1.36 11.36
C ARG A 213 -19.90 -2.63 12.15
N ARG A 214 -20.47 -3.78 11.73
CA ARG A 214 -20.24 -5.08 12.37
C ARG A 214 -18.77 -5.49 12.37
N SER A 215 -18.06 -5.21 11.30
CA SER A 215 -16.64 -5.51 11.22
C SER A 215 -15.81 -4.63 12.14
N CYS A 216 -16.16 -3.34 12.26
CA CYS A 216 -15.48 -2.40 13.13
C CYS A 216 -15.79 -2.65 14.63
N GLU A 217 -16.97 -3.16 14.98
CA GLU A 217 -17.31 -3.51 16.37
C GLU A 217 -16.33 -4.51 16.99
N LYS A 218 -15.76 -5.40 16.19
CA LYS A 218 -14.73 -6.35 16.63
C LYS A 218 -13.48 -5.66 17.15
N PHE A 219 -13.20 -4.44 16.70
CA PHE A 219 -12.00 -3.69 17.11
C PHE A 219 -12.17 -2.94 18.42
N ARG A 220 -13.38 -2.86 18.98
CA ARG A 220 -13.65 -2.11 20.23
C ARG A 220 -12.87 -2.62 21.45
N HIS A 221 -12.42 -3.87 21.42
CA HIS A 221 -11.83 -4.53 22.59
C HIS A 221 -10.30 -4.48 22.63
N HIS A 222 -9.66 -4.01 21.56
CA HIS A 222 -8.20 -3.96 21.49
C HIS A 222 -7.73 -2.73 20.71
N PRO A 223 -6.66 -2.04 21.18
CA PRO A 223 -6.03 -0.96 20.44
C PRO A 223 -5.78 -1.38 18.99
N THR A 224 -6.22 -0.55 18.06
CA THR A 224 -6.22 -0.88 16.64
C THR A 224 -5.95 0.37 15.81
N THR A 225 -5.19 0.22 14.74
CA THR A 225 -5.03 1.26 13.72
C THR A 225 -5.85 0.88 12.50
N ILE A 226 -6.84 1.69 12.16
CA ILE A 226 -7.60 1.51 10.92
C ILE A 226 -6.97 2.35 9.82
N VAL A 227 -6.50 1.70 8.76
CA VAL A 227 -5.85 2.35 7.62
C VAL A 227 -6.84 2.52 6.47
N ASN A 228 -6.96 3.76 6.01
CA ASN A 228 -7.80 4.11 4.86
C ASN A 228 -6.96 4.82 3.79
N PHE A 229 -6.83 4.18 2.63
CA PHE A 229 -6.37 4.86 1.43
C PHE A 229 -7.55 5.62 0.82
N VAL A 230 -7.63 6.90 1.14
CA VAL A 230 -8.81 7.76 0.93
C VAL A 230 -9.21 7.90 -0.53
N GLU A 231 -8.28 7.82 -1.44
CA GLU A 231 -8.51 7.81 -2.89
C GLU A 231 -9.29 6.56 -3.37
N GLY A 232 -9.24 5.49 -2.58
CA GLY A 232 -9.92 4.22 -2.85
C GLY A 232 -9.34 3.42 -4.03
N SER A 233 -8.31 3.95 -4.69
CA SER A 233 -7.50 3.26 -5.71
C SER A 233 -6.14 3.94 -5.82
N ARG A 234 -5.15 3.22 -6.35
CA ARG A 234 -3.82 3.79 -6.61
C ARG A 234 -3.89 4.88 -7.67
N PHE A 235 -3.11 5.93 -7.43
CA PHE A 235 -2.92 7.01 -8.38
C PHE A 235 -2.36 6.48 -9.71
N THR A 236 -2.91 6.95 -10.81
CA THR A 236 -2.32 6.90 -12.15
C THR A 236 -2.74 8.14 -12.91
N VAL A 237 -1.92 8.58 -13.87
CA VAL A 237 -2.20 9.76 -14.69
C VAL A 237 -3.51 9.59 -15.48
N GLU A 238 -3.81 8.36 -15.94
CA GLU A 238 -5.05 8.05 -16.65
C GLU A 238 -6.28 8.26 -15.76
N LYS A 239 -6.22 7.76 -14.51
CA LYS A 239 -7.33 7.96 -13.54
C LYS A 239 -7.48 9.40 -13.12
N GLN A 240 -6.37 10.13 -12.93
CA GLN A 240 -6.39 11.55 -12.63
C GLN A 240 -7.15 12.31 -13.71
N ARG A 241 -6.84 12.06 -14.99
CA ARG A 241 -7.53 12.67 -16.13
C ARG A 241 -8.99 12.24 -16.22
N GLN A 242 -9.28 10.94 -16.09
CA GLN A 242 -10.66 10.39 -16.15
C GLN A 242 -11.57 10.96 -15.05
N LEU A 243 -11.02 11.12 -13.84
CA LEU A 243 -11.74 11.67 -12.69
C LEU A 243 -11.72 13.19 -12.65
N ARG A 244 -11.05 13.85 -13.59
CA ARG A 244 -10.85 15.31 -13.62
C ARG A 244 -10.38 15.81 -12.25
N SER A 245 -9.36 15.14 -11.69
CA SER A 245 -8.84 15.48 -10.36
C SER A 245 -8.35 16.93 -10.34
N PRO A 246 -8.74 17.74 -9.34
CA PRO A 246 -8.20 19.07 -9.16
C PRO A 246 -6.77 19.05 -8.61
N PHE A 247 -6.28 17.89 -8.16
CA PHE A 247 -4.97 17.71 -7.56
C PHE A 247 -3.96 17.25 -8.59
N ARG A 248 -2.71 17.68 -8.42
CA ARG A 248 -1.61 17.33 -9.34
C ARG A 248 -1.06 15.92 -9.10
N HIS A 249 -0.97 15.52 -7.85
CA HIS A 249 -0.33 14.26 -7.42
C HIS A 249 -1.31 13.26 -6.79
N LEU A 250 -2.58 13.62 -6.67
CA LEU A 250 -3.60 12.86 -5.95
C LEU A 250 -4.86 12.64 -6.79
N LEU A 251 -5.61 11.59 -6.44
CA LEU A 251 -6.99 11.44 -6.90
C LEU A 251 -7.96 12.10 -5.91
N PRO A 252 -9.19 12.44 -6.34
CA PRO A 252 -10.20 13.00 -5.44
C PRO A 252 -10.47 12.08 -4.25
N PRO A 253 -10.46 12.60 -3.01
CA PRO A 253 -10.64 11.79 -1.81
C PRO A 253 -12.10 11.37 -1.64
N LYS A 254 -12.32 10.16 -1.13
CA LYS A 254 -13.63 9.55 -0.89
C LYS A 254 -13.93 9.52 0.61
N ALA A 255 -14.79 10.41 1.06
CA ALA A 255 -15.09 10.61 2.46
C ALA A 255 -15.81 9.41 3.14
N ALA A 256 -16.57 8.61 2.39
CA ALA A 256 -17.46 7.58 2.96
C ALA A 256 -16.75 6.61 3.92
N GLY A 257 -15.57 6.11 3.55
CA GLY A 257 -14.84 5.13 4.38
C GLY A 257 -14.37 5.72 5.70
N ILE A 258 -13.92 6.97 5.71
CA ILE A 258 -13.48 7.69 6.92
C ILE A 258 -14.69 8.00 7.80
N ALA A 259 -15.74 8.59 7.21
CA ALA A 259 -16.96 8.96 7.93
C ALA A 259 -17.60 7.74 8.60
N MET A 260 -17.60 6.57 7.93
CA MET A 260 -18.09 5.32 8.50
C MET A 260 -17.23 4.84 9.68
N ALA A 261 -15.89 4.87 9.55
CA ALA A 261 -14.99 4.50 10.63
C ALA A 261 -15.18 5.42 11.85
N LEU A 262 -15.31 6.72 11.63
CA LEU A 262 -15.57 7.70 12.68
C LEU A 262 -16.95 7.52 13.32
N ASN A 263 -17.98 7.19 12.55
CA ASN A 263 -19.33 6.96 13.11
C ASN A 263 -19.35 5.73 14.04
N VAL A 264 -18.61 4.67 13.71
CA VAL A 264 -18.62 3.42 14.48
C VAL A 264 -17.66 3.45 15.68
N LEU A 265 -16.46 3.98 15.47
CA LEU A 265 -15.35 3.92 16.43
C LEU A 265 -14.84 5.30 16.86
N GLY A 266 -15.47 6.38 16.40
CA GLY A 266 -14.94 7.73 16.57
C GLY A 266 -14.60 8.09 18.02
N LYS A 267 -15.44 7.69 18.97
CA LYS A 267 -15.20 7.91 20.41
C LYS A 267 -14.00 7.11 20.98
N GLN A 268 -13.48 6.13 20.22
CA GLN A 268 -12.34 5.31 20.63
C GLN A 268 -11.03 5.76 19.97
N PHE A 269 -11.10 6.50 18.86
CA PHE A 269 -9.90 7.02 18.25
C PHE A 269 -9.31 8.15 19.09
N ASP A 270 -8.08 7.95 19.54
CA ASP A 270 -7.33 9.00 20.24
C ASP A 270 -6.90 10.11 19.29
N LYS A 271 -6.46 9.71 18.08
CA LYS A 271 -5.99 10.66 17.07
C LYS A 271 -6.20 10.10 15.66
N MET A 272 -6.22 11.01 14.69
CA MET A 272 -6.13 10.70 13.28
C MET A 272 -4.71 10.96 12.77
N LEU A 273 -4.13 10.00 12.05
CA LEU A 273 -2.82 10.13 11.42
C LEU A 273 -3.03 10.50 9.95
N ASN A 274 -2.70 11.73 9.57
CA ASN A 274 -2.69 12.17 8.18
C ASN A 274 -1.32 11.92 7.58
N VAL A 275 -1.15 10.79 6.89
CA VAL A 275 0.13 10.34 6.34
C VAL A 275 0.28 10.76 4.89
N THR A 276 1.34 11.49 4.58
CA THR A 276 1.79 11.79 3.21
C THR A 276 2.96 10.88 2.89
N LEU A 277 2.82 10.06 1.86
CA LEU A 277 3.82 9.08 1.42
C LEU A 277 4.18 9.31 -0.03
N CYS A 278 5.48 9.37 -0.35
CA CYS A 278 5.94 9.45 -1.73
C CYS A 278 7.34 8.84 -1.93
N TYR A 279 7.67 8.65 -3.21
CA TYR A 279 8.92 8.08 -3.71
C TYR A 279 9.52 9.05 -4.74
N PRO A 280 10.18 10.13 -4.31
CA PRO A 280 10.52 11.24 -5.20
C PRO A 280 11.42 10.86 -6.37
N GLU A 281 12.31 9.91 -6.18
CA GLU A 281 13.25 9.43 -7.21
C GLU A 281 12.70 8.22 -8.01
N ASN A 282 11.69 7.51 -7.48
CA ASN A 282 11.13 6.27 -8.03
C ASN A 282 9.60 6.35 -8.24
N ASN A 283 9.05 7.49 -8.62
CA ASN A 283 7.60 7.72 -8.62
C ASN A 283 6.80 6.91 -9.68
N ARG A 284 7.47 6.36 -10.71
CA ARG A 284 6.81 5.59 -11.78
C ARG A 284 6.52 4.15 -11.37
N THR A 285 7.50 3.46 -10.78
CA THR A 285 7.45 2.02 -10.48
C THR A 285 7.95 1.67 -9.08
N PRO A 286 7.48 2.36 -7.98
CA PRO A 286 8.07 2.18 -6.65
C PRO A 286 8.06 0.73 -6.16
N PHE A 287 7.00 -0.03 -6.47
CA PHE A 287 6.90 -1.42 -6.03
C PHE A 287 7.89 -2.34 -6.75
N TYR A 288 8.04 -2.16 -8.07
CA TYR A 288 9.03 -2.89 -8.85
C TYR A 288 10.46 -2.52 -8.43
N ASP A 289 10.71 -1.24 -8.21
CA ASP A 289 12.02 -0.74 -7.76
C ASP A 289 12.35 -1.25 -6.36
N MET A 290 11.35 -1.39 -5.49
CA MET A 290 11.49 -2.01 -4.17
C MET A 290 11.93 -3.48 -4.29
N LEU A 291 11.28 -4.25 -5.15
CA LEU A 291 11.59 -5.68 -5.34
C LEU A 291 12.94 -5.91 -6.03
N THR A 292 13.36 -5.00 -6.89
CA THR A 292 14.65 -5.09 -7.61
C THR A 292 15.83 -4.45 -6.88
N GLY A 293 15.60 -3.92 -5.66
CA GLY A 293 16.63 -3.21 -4.89
C GLY A 293 17.02 -1.84 -5.47
N LYS A 294 16.20 -1.27 -6.37
CA LYS A 294 16.44 0.03 -7.03
C LYS A 294 15.70 1.18 -6.36
N LEU A 295 14.88 0.91 -5.35
CA LEU A 295 14.21 1.95 -4.59
C LEU A 295 15.24 2.71 -3.74
N THR A 296 15.39 4.01 -4.01
CA THR A 296 16.44 4.82 -3.38
C THR A 296 15.94 5.61 -2.18
N ARG A 297 14.67 6.05 -2.20
CA ARG A 297 14.14 6.94 -1.16
C ARG A 297 12.66 6.75 -0.90
N ILE A 298 12.32 6.74 0.39
CA ILE A 298 10.94 6.77 0.89
C ILE A 298 10.81 8.01 1.78
N VAL A 299 9.88 8.90 1.45
CA VAL A 299 9.56 10.08 2.26
C VAL A 299 8.18 9.89 2.88
N VAL A 300 8.11 10.01 4.20
CA VAL A 300 6.86 9.89 4.96
C VAL A 300 6.75 11.07 5.92
N GLN A 301 5.65 11.82 5.81
CA GLN A 301 5.31 12.88 6.75
C GLN A 301 3.98 12.56 7.40
N ILE A 302 3.93 12.69 8.73
CA ILE A 302 2.79 12.29 9.56
C ILE A 302 2.34 13.51 10.36
N ASP A 303 1.09 13.92 10.15
CA ASP A 303 0.44 14.92 10.98
C ASP A 303 -0.51 14.21 11.95
N LEU A 304 -0.41 14.54 13.24
CA LEU A 304 -1.33 14.06 14.27
C LEU A 304 -2.51 15.04 14.39
N LEU A 305 -3.66 14.65 13.90
CA LEU A 305 -4.86 15.46 13.94
C LEU A 305 -5.78 15.01 15.09
N PRO A 306 -6.42 15.93 15.82
CA PRO A 306 -7.46 15.59 16.78
C PRO A 306 -8.69 15.01 16.04
N VAL A 307 -9.40 14.12 16.71
CA VAL A 307 -10.71 13.63 16.23
C VAL A 307 -11.78 14.56 16.82
N GLU A 308 -12.05 15.64 16.09
CA GLU A 308 -12.99 16.66 16.53
C GLU A 308 -14.44 16.18 16.52
N ALA A 309 -15.26 16.76 17.42
CA ALA A 309 -16.69 16.49 17.45
C ALA A 309 -17.41 16.82 16.14
N SER A 310 -16.94 17.82 15.40
CA SER A 310 -17.41 18.21 14.08
C SER A 310 -17.32 17.12 13.01
N LEU A 311 -16.45 16.12 13.21
CA LEU A 311 -16.27 14.98 12.32
C LEU A 311 -17.24 13.82 12.61
N HIS A 312 -18.07 13.93 13.64
CA HIS A 312 -19.08 12.96 14.02
C HIS A 312 -20.47 13.41 13.56
N GLY A 313 -21.13 12.61 12.75
CA GLY A 313 -22.48 12.90 12.25
C GLY A 313 -23.02 11.83 11.32
N ASP A 314 -24.26 11.97 10.92
CA ASP A 314 -24.92 11.04 10.01
C ASP A 314 -24.54 11.33 8.54
N TYR A 315 -23.41 10.74 8.13
CA TYR A 315 -22.91 10.88 6.74
C TYR A 315 -23.89 10.33 5.68
N ILE A 316 -24.84 9.49 6.06
CA ILE A 316 -25.75 8.83 5.12
C ILE A 316 -26.97 9.67 4.87
N ASN A 317 -27.62 10.16 5.94
CA ASN A 317 -28.92 10.82 5.87
C ASN A 317 -28.80 12.35 5.91
N ASP A 318 -27.76 12.90 6.57
CA ASP A 318 -27.54 14.34 6.64
C ASP A 318 -26.69 14.83 5.46
N LYS A 319 -27.36 15.51 4.51
CA LYS A 319 -26.71 16.09 3.33
C LYS A 319 -25.76 17.24 3.68
N ASN A 320 -26.06 18.01 4.72
CA ASN A 320 -25.23 19.15 5.13
C ASN A 320 -23.94 18.64 5.79
N PHE A 321 -24.06 17.70 6.71
CA PHE A 321 -22.91 17.02 7.30
C PHE A 321 -22.02 16.39 6.22
N LYS A 322 -22.61 15.65 5.28
CA LYS A 322 -21.89 15.02 4.18
C LYS A 322 -21.11 16.02 3.33
N ARG A 323 -21.70 17.18 3.04
CA ARG A 323 -21.06 18.26 2.26
C ARG A 323 -19.90 18.86 3.06
N GLY A 324 -20.14 19.24 4.32
CA GLY A 324 -19.10 19.80 5.20
C GLY A 324 -17.92 18.85 5.40
N PHE A 325 -18.20 17.57 5.64
CA PHE A 325 -17.16 16.54 5.79
C PHE A 325 -16.32 16.38 4.51
N GLN A 326 -16.96 16.39 3.33
CA GLN A 326 -16.23 16.31 2.05
C GLN A 326 -15.38 17.57 1.81
N GLN A 327 -15.87 18.76 2.18
CA GLN A 327 -15.11 20.01 2.07
C GLN A 327 -13.88 20.01 2.97
N TRP A 328 -14.05 19.61 4.24
CA TRP A 328 -12.94 19.43 5.17
C TRP A 328 -11.88 18.48 4.61
N LEU A 329 -12.29 17.31 4.08
CA LEU A 329 -11.38 16.32 3.52
C LEU A 329 -10.67 16.83 2.26
N ASN A 330 -11.36 17.59 1.42
CA ASN A 330 -10.77 18.24 0.25
C ASN A 330 -9.70 19.27 0.65
N GLY A 331 -9.91 20.01 1.74
CA GLY A 331 -8.92 20.93 2.32
C GLY A 331 -7.63 20.20 2.69
N LEU A 332 -7.74 19.12 3.48
CA LEU A 332 -6.59 18.27 3.83
C LEU A 332 -5.87 17.71 2.60
N TRP A 333 -6.63 17.37 1.54
CA TRP A 333 -6.06 16.85 0.31
C TRP A 333 -5.34 17.92 -0.50
N SER A 334 -5.82 19.18 -0.49
CA SER A 334 -5.13 20.30 -1.11
C SER A 334 -3.79 20.60 -0.44
N GLU A 335 -3.75 20.60 0.89
CA GLU A 335 -2.51 20.76 1.65
C GLU A 335 -1.51 19.62 1.37
N LYS A 336 -2.01 18.38 1.32
CA LYS A 336 -1.21 17.19 0.99
C LYS A 336 -0.65 17.26 -0.43
N ASP A 337 -1.41 17.71 -1.40
CA ASP A 337 -0.99 17.87 -2.80
C ASP A 337 0.11 18.93 -2.93
N ALA A 338 -0.05 20.08 -2.27
CA ALA A 338 0.98 21.13 -2.20
C ALA A 338 2.26 20.62 -1.53
N ARG A 339 2.16 19.83 -0.47
CA ARG A 339 3.27 19.18 0.21
C ARG A 339 4.02 18.20 -0.70
N LEU A 340 3.30 17.37 -1.43
CA LEU A 340 3.88 16.45 -2.41
C LEU A 340 4.61 17.21 -3.52
N GLU A 341 4.02 18.31 -4.04
CA GLU A 341 4.68 19.15 -5.02
C GLU A 341 6.00 19.71 -4.48
N ALA A 342 6.00 20.24 -3.25
CA ALA A 342 7.21 20.78 -2.61
C ALA A 342 8.31 19.70 -2.49
N ILE A 343 7.95 18.48 -2.06
CA ILE A 343 8.89 17.36 -1.95
C ILE A 343 9.44 17.02 -3.34
N TYR A 344 8.60 16.84 -4.35
CA TYR A 344 9.07 16.49 -5.71
C TYR A 344 9.98 17.58 -6.31
N GLN A 345 9.69 18.85 -6.06
CA GLN A 345 10.55 19.97 -6.52
C GLN A 345 11.90 19.98 -5.80
N GLN A 346 11.93 19.72 -4.49
CA GLN A 346 13.17 19.61 -3.72
C GLN A 346 14.11 18.56 -4.32
N TYR A 347 13.61 17.35 -4.60
CA TYR A 347 14.43 16.26 -5.13
C TYR A 347 14.76 16.40 -6.62
N LYS A 348 13.95 17.10 -7.38
CA LYS A 348 14.27 17.44 -8.78
C LYS A 348 15.47 18.39 -8.87
N LYS A 349 15.53 19.38 -7.97
CA LYS A 349 16.66 20.32 -7.90
C LYS A 349 17.96 19.67 -7.40
N ALA A 350 17.85 18.68 -6.51
CA ALA A 350 19.01 17.99 -5.94
C ALA A 350 19.64 16.97 -6.92
N GLY A 351 18.94 16.58 -7.99
CA GLY A 351 19.43 15.65 -9.02
C GLY A 351 20.06 16.32 -10.24
N HIS A 352 20.16 17.64 -10.22
CA HIS A 352 20.92 18.47 -11.15
C HIS A 352 22.12 19.09 -10.42
#